data_558dc0db3c1c32b3c4c3c865d91dcdb7
#
_entry.id   558dc0db3c1c32b3c4c3c865d91dcdb7
#
_cell.length_a   1.000
_cell.length_b   1.000
_cell.length_c   1.000
_cell.angle_alpha   90.00
_cell.angle_beta   90.00
_cell.angle_gamma   90.00
#
_symmetry.space_group_name_H-M   'P 1'
#
loop_
_entity.id
_entity.type
_entity.pdbx_description
1 polymer ?
#
loop_
_entity_poly.entity_id
_entity_poly.type
_entity_poly.pdbx_seq_one_letter_code
_entity_poly.pdbx_strand_id
1 'polypeptide(L)' 'MIKLRQIKKIGSPPDWQWTMPNGDVIDIRVERRGANYRRYHIILPNPHGKMVFEKMAQLRDFLNQNFEG' A
#
# COMPACT_ATOMS: atom_id res chain seq x y z
N MET A 1 -3.72 14.70 4.03
CA MET A 1 -3.58 13.94 2.76
C MET A 1 -2.31 13.11 2.78
N ILE A 2 -2.42 11.86 2.39
CA ILE A 2 -1.26 10.98 2.28
C ILE A 2 -0.44 11.40 1.06
N LYS A 3 0.84 11.68 1.28
CA LYS A 3 1.74 12.10 0.22
C LYS A 3 2.46 10.86 -0.33
N LEU A 4 2.82 10.90 -1.62
CA LEU A 4 3.56 9.80 -2.24
C LEU A 4 4.83 9.45 -1.49
N ARG A 5 5.50 10.43 -0.89
CA ARG A 5 6.71 10.21 -0.11
C ARG A 5 6.52 9.34 1.13
N GLN A 6 5.25 9.16 1.56
CA GLN A 6 4.94 8.27 2.68
C GLN A 6 4.86 6.81 2.26
N ILE A 7 4.76 6.56 0.95
CA ILE A 7 4.81 5.24 0.37
C ILE A 7 6.20 5.09 -0.25
N LYS A 8 7.08 4.35 0.42
CA LYS A 8 8.48 4.24 0.02
C LYS A 8 8.75 2.91 -0.65
N LYS A 9 9.50 2.95 -1.75
CA LYS A 9 10.00 1.74 -2.38
C LYS A 9 11.23 1.24 -1.63
N ILE A 10 11.21 -0.06 -1.31
CA ILE A 10 12.36 -0.73 -0.72
C ILE A 10 12.90 -1.74 -1.73
N GLY A 11 14.22 -1.94 -1.75
CA GLY A 11 14.88 -2.75 -2.77
C GLY A 11 14.70 -4.25 -2.64
N SER A 12 13.96 -4.73 -1.63
CA SER A 12 13.73 -6.16 -1.38
C SER A 12 12.31 -6.37 -0.91
N PRO A 13 11.77 -7.61 -0.97
CA PRO A 13 10.42 -7.87 -0.48
C PRO A 13 10.26 -7.55 1.01
N PRO A 14 9.11 -6.95 1.42
CA PRO A 14 8.07 -6.42 0.54
C PRO A 14 8.59 -5.21 -0.25
N ASP A 15 8.09 -5.02 -1.47
CA ASP A 15 8.65 -4.01 -2.38
C ASP A 15 8.39 -2.58 -1.94
N TRP A 16 7.33 -2.34 -1.17
CA TRP A 16 6.92 -1.01 -0.74
C TRP A 16 6.51 -1.01 0.72
N GLN A 17 6.62 0.14 1.37
CA GLN A 17 6.14 0.36 2.73
C GLN A 17 5.42 1.68 2.83
N TRP A 18 4.35 1.71 3.63
CA TRP A 18 3.61 2.92 3.95
C TRP A 18 3.66 3.16 5.46
N THR A 19 4.08 4.36 5.85
CA THR A 19 4.08 4.76 7.26
C THR A 19 2.76 5.46 7.57
N MET A 20 2.01 4.91 8.51
CA MET A 20 0.75 5.49 8.95
C MET A 20 0.98 6.77 9.74
N PRO A 21 -0.06 7.64 9.87
CA PRO A 21 0.06 8.84 10.68
C PRO A 21 0.45 8.57 12.14
N ASN A 22 0.08 7.41 12.68
CA ASN A 22 0.43 7.03 14.04
C ASN A 22 1.85 6.45 14.19
N GLY A 23 2.59 6.35 13.07
CA GLY A 23 3.95 5.83 13.06
C GLY A 23 4.08 4.35 12.72
N ASP A 24 2.99 3.61 12.63
CA ASP A 24 3.03 2.20 12.25
C ASP A 24 3.44 2.04 10.79
N VAL A 25 4.20 0.99 10.49
CA VAL A 25 4.66 0.69 9.14
C VAL A 25 3.87 -0.49 8.59
N ILE A 26 3.30 -0.31 7.42
CA ILE A 26 2.49 -1.32 6.73
C ILE A 26 3.25 -1.74 5.48
N ASP A 27 3.45 -3.04 5.32
CA ASP A 27 4.11 -3.60 4.14
C ASP A 27 3.14 -3.70 2.97
N ILE A 28 3.61 -3.31 1.80
CA ILE A 28 2.84 -3.41 0.55
C ILE A 28 3.61 -4.36 -0.36
N ARG A 29 3.02 -5.53 -0.63
CA ARG A 29 3.63 -6.54 -1.49
C ARG A 29 3.12 -6.39 -2.91
N VAL A 30 4.01 -6.54 -3.88
CA VAL A 30 3.65 -6.49 -5.30
C VAL A 30 3.71 -7.91 -5.86
N GLU A 31 2.57 -8.38 -6.34
CA GLU A 31 2.48 -9.63 -7.09
C GLU A 31 2.59 -9.32 -8.57
N ARG A 32 3.51 -9.99 -9.25
CA ARG A 32 3.71 -9.84 -10.69
C ARG A 32 3.56 -11.18 -11.38
N ARG A 33 2.74 -11.19 -12.44
CA ARG A 33 2.56 -12.37 -13.28
C ARG A 33 2.59 -11.90 -14.73
N GLY A 34 3.72 -12.10 -15.40
CA GLY A 34 3.89 -11.61 -16.76
C GLY A 34 4.08 -10.11 -16.82
N ALA A 35 4.08 -9.55 -18.03
CA ALA A 35 4.48 -8.17 -18.27
C ALA A 35 3.45 -7.15 -17.77
N ASN A 36 2.16 -7.49 -17.82
CA ASN A 36 1.09 -6.53 -17.58
C ASN A 36 0.27 -6.84 -16.32
N TYR A 37 0.58 -7.91 -15.62
CA TYR A 37 -0.16 -8.28 -14.41
C TYR A 37 0.58 -7.78 -13.19
N ARG A 38 -0.08 -6.92 -12.40
CA ARG A 38 0.42 -6.47 -11.10
C ARG A 38 -0.73 -6.38 -10.13
N ARG A 39 -0.51 -6.86 -8.90
CA ARG A 39 -1.47 -6.71 -7.82
C ARG A 39 -0.72 -6.26 -6.58
N TYR A 40 -1.28 -5.29 -5.90
CA TYR A 40 -0.71 -4.70 -4.69
C TYR A 40 -1.47 -5.22 -3.50
N HIS A 41 -0.79 -5.99 -2.65
CA HIS A 41 -1.38 -6.61 -1.46
C HIS A 41 -0.96 -5.80 -0.23
N ILE A 42 -1.95 -5.42 0.58
CA ILE A 42 -1.72 -4.69 1.81
C ILE A 42 -2.57 -5.29 2.91
N ILE A 43 -2.02 -5.41 4.13
CA ILE A 43 -2.76 -5.86 5.31
C ILE A 43 -2.89 -4.67 6.23
N LEU A 44 -4.12 -4.21 6.40
CA LEU A 44 -4.45 -3.05 7.21
C LEU A 44 -4.99 -3.48 8.57
N PRO A 45 -4.89 -2.62 9.60
CA PRO A 45 -5.51 -2.92 10.89
C PRO A 45 -7.04 -3.00 10.76
N ASN A 46 -7.66 -3.71 11.70
CA ASN A 46 -9.12 -3.83 11.72
C ASN A 46 -9.77 -2.46 11.63
N PRO A 47 -10.92 -2.33 10.97
CA PRO A 47 -11.75 -3.41 10.38
C PRO A 47 -11.40 -3.76 8.93
N HIS A 48 -10.38 -3.15 8.35
CA HIS A 48 -10.12 -3.26 6.90
C HIS A 48 -9.53 -4.61 6.50
N GLY A 49 -8.56 -5.12 7.26
CA GLY A 49 -7.93 -6.40 6.97
C GLY A 49 -7.12 -6.40 5.67
N LYS A 50 -7.11 -7.54 4.99
CA LYS A 50 -6.34 -7.70 3.75
C LYS A 50 -7.06 -7.08 2.57
N MET A 51 -6.35 -6.26 1.81
CA MET A 51 -6.86 -5.60 0.61
C MET A 51 -5.93 -5.87 -0.57
N VAL A 52 -6.50 -5.92 -1.78
CA VAL A 52 -5.75 -6.12 -3.01
C VAL A 52 -6.18 -5.06 -4.02
N PHE A 53 -5.20 -4.40 -4.64
CA PHE A 53 -5.46 -3.36 -5.64
C PHE A 53 -4.71 -3.67 -6.93
N GLU A 54 -5.32 -3.32 -8.05
CA GLU A 54 -4.70 -3.52 -9.37
C GLU A 54 -3.69 -2.43 -9.71
N LYS A 55 -3.84 -1.25 -9.13
CA LYS A 55 -2.98 -0.10 -9.42
C LYS A 55 -2.59 0.59 -8.12
N MET A 56 -1.36 1.13 -8.11
CA MET A 56 -0.87 1.88 -6.96
C MET A 56 -1.75 3.11 -6.67
N ALA A 57 -2.27 3.76 -7.72
CA ALA A 57 -3.15 4.91 -7.56
C ALA A 57 -4.43 4.54 -6.79
N GLN A 58 -5.00 3.36 -7.06
CA GLN A 58 -6.18 2.88 -6.35
C GLN A 58 -5.89 2.65 -4.87
N LEU A 59 -4.73 2.03 -4.58
CA LEU A 59 -4.30 1.80 -3.21
C LEU A 59 -4.13 3.12 -2.46
N ARG A 60 -3.45 4.08 -3.08
CA ARG A 60 -3.22 5.39 -2.47
C ARG A 60 -4.54 6.13 -2.21
N ASP A 61 -5.47 6.08 -3.18
CA ASP A 61 -6.76 6.73 -3.02
C ASP A 61 -7.56 6.12 -1.87
N PHE A 62 -7.53 4.79 -1.74
CA PHE A 62 -8.17 4.11 -0.62
C PHE A 62 -7.58 4.57 0.71
N LEU A 63 -6.26 4.65 0.81
CA LEU A 63 -5.59 5.08 2.03
C LEU A 63 -5.94 6.54 2.36
N ASN A 64 -6.00 7.40 1.35
CA ASN A 64 -6.41 8.79 1.54
C ASN A 64 -7.83 8.92 2.08
N GLN A 65 -8.75 8.09 1.57
CA GLN A 65 -10.15 8.15 1.99
C GLN A 65 -10.37 7.64 3.41
N ASN A 66 -9.56 6.68 3.84
CA ASN A 66 -9.81 5.99 5.11
C ASN A 66 -8.84 6.36 6.24
N PHE A 67 -7.70 6.91 5.91
CA PHE A 67 -6.65 7.21 6.88
C PHE A 67 -6.13 8.64 6.80
N GLU A 68 -6.82 9.48 6.07
CA GLU A 68 -6.46 10.90 6.02
C GLU A 68 -6.69 11.52 7.40
N GLY A 69 -5.62 12.00 7.96
CA GLY A 69 -5.63 12.60 9.26
C GLY A 69 -6.00 14.06 9.29
#